data_092f7f9f6d731f7f18d9e21724a5a2bd
#
_entry.id   092f7f9f6d731f7f18d9e21724a5a2bd
#
_cell.length_a   1.000
_cell.length_b   1.000
_cell.length_c   1.000
_cell.angle_alpha   90.00
_cell.angle_beta   90.00
_cell.angle_gamma   90.00
#
_symmetry.space_group_name_H-M   'P 1'
#
loop_
_entity.id
_entity.type
_entity.pdbx_description
1 polymer ?
#
loop_
_entity_poly.entity_id
_entity_poly.type
_entity_poly.pdbx_seq_one_letter_code
_entity_poly.pdbx_strand_id
1 'polypeptide(L)'
;KQPCTVIMLDLDNFKGINDTMGHAMGDEALKGVANRLKTLRTPLLTAYRFAGDEFILILRSDNPKISDNAVMQCLQVFRKPYKMMGKPMDIHGSIGAACYPADTLDMETLIVCADDAMYAIKKEGKNGYMFYRDLPKDASAKVDANIDKK
;
A
#
# COMPACT_ATOMS: atom_id res chain seq x y z
N LYS A 1 16.96 -7.88 -16.43
CA LYS A 1 15.84 -7.55 -15.54
C LYS A 1 15.67 -6.05 -15.45
N GLN A 2 14.46 -5.60 -15.60
CA GLN A 2 14.17 -4.17 -15.62
C GLN A 2 13.96 -3.61 -14.25
N PRO A 3 14.43 -2.37 -14.01
CA PRO A 3 14.11 -1.68 -12.76
C PRO A 3 12.62 -1.56 -12.56
N CYS A 4 12.19 -1.66 -11.31
CA CYS A 4 10.79 -1.49 -10.97
C CYS A 4 10.62 -1.03 -9.52
N THR A 5 9.42 -0.53 -9.22
CA THR A 5 9.03 -0.19 -7.88
C THR A 5 7.78 -0.99 -7.54
N VAL A 6 7.80 -1.67 -6.41
CA VAL A 6 6.63 -2.37 -5.88
C VAL A 6 6.02 -1.50 -4.79
N ILE A 7 4.73 -1.27 -4.88
CA ILE A 7 3.98 -0.48 -3.92
C ILE A 7 2.94 -1.39 -3.28
N MET A 8 3.05 -1.59 -1.96
CA MET A 8 2.07 -2.35 -1.19
C MET A 8 1.14 -1.37 -0.51
N LEU A 9 -0.15 -1.66 -0.54
CA LEU A 9 -1.16 -0.76 0.00
C LEU A 9 -2.20 -1.59 0.74
N ASP A 10 -2.56 -1.15 1.93
CA ASP A 10 -3.50 -1.86 2.79
C ASP A 10 -4.46 -0.85 3.41
N LEU A 11 -5.75 -1.19 3.44
CA LEU A 11 -6.74 -0.34 4.06
C LEU A 11 -6.56 -0.34 5.59
N ASP A 12 -6.55 0.85 6.17
CA ASP A 12 -6.45 0.99 7.61
C ASP A 12 -7.80 0.64 8.24
N ASN A 13 -7.74 -0.13 9.33
CA ASN A 13 -8.92 -0.49 10.11
C ASN A 13 -10.01 -1.20 9.29
N PHE A 14 -9.62 -1.98 8.30
CA PHE A 14 -10.60 -2.70 7.47
C PHE A 14 -11.44 -3.67 8.30
N LYS A 15 -10.80 -4.36 9.25
CA LYS A 15 -11.53 -5.24 10.16
C LYS A 15 -12.58 -4.48 10.95
N GLY A 16 -12.25 -3.26 11.39
CA GLY A 16 -13.21 -2.41 12.10
C GLY A 16 -14.41 -2.04 11.24
N ILE A 17 -14.19 -1.80 9.95
CA ILE A 17 -15.28 -1.52 9.02
C ILE A 17 -16.21 -2.74 8.94
N ASN A 18 -15.65 -3.93 8.77
CA ASN A 18 -16.44 -5.17 8.73
C ASN A 18 -17.19 -5.42 10.03
N ASP A 19 -16.50 -5.25 11.16
CA ASP A 19 -17.10 -5.53 12.48
C ASP A 19 -18.19 -4.53 12.85
N THR A 20 -18.03 -3.28 12.45
CA THR A 20 -18.97 -2.20 12.80
C THR A 20 -20.10 -2.07 11.79
N MET A 21 -19.81 -2.22 10.50
CA MET A 21 -20.75 -1.91 9.43
C MET A 21 -21.15 -3.12 8.60
N GLY A 22 -20.53 -4.28 8.85
CA GLY A 22 -20.81 -5.51 8.13
C GLY A 22 -19.92 -5.73 6.92
N HIS A 23 -19.85 -6.99 6.48
CA HIS A 23 -18.99 -7.38 5.36
C HIS A 23 -19.41 -6.75 4.03
N ALA A 24 -20.70 -6.47 3.85
CA ALA A 24 -21.15 -5.79 2.63
C ALA A 24 -20.53 -4.41 2.50
N MET A 25 -20.41 -3.67 3.59
CA MET A 25 -19.77 -2.36 3.60
C MET A 25 -18.27 -2.49 3.37
N GLY A 26 -17.63 -3.51 3.96
CA GLY A 26 -16.23 -3.79 3.70
C GLY A 26 -15.97 -4.07 2.23
N ASP A 27 -16.84 -4.86 1.59
CA ASP A 27 -16.73 -5.14 0.15
C ASP A 27 -16.88 -3.86 -0.68
N GLU A 28 -17.82 -2.99 -0.30
CA GLU A 28 -17.99 -1.71 -0.98
C GLU A 28 -16.74 -0.84 -0.84
N ALA A 29 -16.12 -0.83 0.34
CA ALA A 29 -14.87 -0.09 0.57
C ALA A 29 -13.77 -0.60 -0.35
N LEU A 30 -13.61 -1.92 -0.43
CA LEU A 30 -12.59 -2.53 -1.30
C LEU A 30 -12.84 -2.20 -2.77
N LYS A 31 -14.09 -2.29 -3.21
CA LYS A 31 -14.45 -1.94 -4.58
C LYS A 31 -14.16 -0.47 -4.89
N GLY A 32 -14.49 0.41 -3.96
CA GLY A 32 -14.25 1.83 -4.12
C GLY A 32 -12.77 2.14 -4.27
N VAL A 33 -11.94 1.55 -3.40
CA VAL A 33 -10.49 1.73 -3.48
C VAL A 33 -9.95 1.14 -4.78
N ALA A 34 -10.38 -0.07 -5.14
CA ALA A 34 -9.95 -0.71 -6.38
C ALA A 34 -10.28 0.17 -7.59
N ASN A 35 -11.48 0.73 -7.63
CA ASN A 35 -11.87 1.59 -8.74
C ASN A 35 -11.02 2.85 -8.85
N ARG A 36 -10.69 3.48 -7.72
CA ARG A 36 -9.81 4.65 -7.73
C ARG A 36 -8.39 4.27 -8.14
N LEU A 37 -7.89 3.13 -7.68
CA LEU A 37 -6.57 2.67 -8.08
C LEU A 37 -6.48 2.39 -9.59
N LYS A 38 -7.56 1.88 -10.17
CA LYS A 38 -7.61 1.64 -11.62
C LYS A 38 -7.43 2.91 -12.43
N THR A 39 -7.87 4.05 -11.90
CA THR A 39 -7.69 5.33 -12.61
C THR A 39 -6.23 5.76 -12.68
N LEU A 40 -5.35 5.18 -11.86
CA LEU A 40 -3.93 5.49 -11.87
C LEU A 40 -3.17 4.70 -12.92
N ARG A 41 -3.82 3.76 -13.58
CA ARG A 41 -3.17 2.88 -14.54
C ARG A 41 -2.53 3.66 -15.69
N THR A 42 -1.29 3.35 -15.97
CA THR A 42 -0.53 3.89 -17.11
C THR A 42 0.21 2.75 -17.77
N PRO A 43 0.89 2.98 -18.91
CA PRO A 43 1.74 1.94 -19.48
C PRO A 43 2.83 1.45 -18.52
N LEU A 44 3.22 2.25 -17.53
CA LEU A 44 4.23 1.89 -16.56
C LEU A 44 3.67 1.36 -15.24
N LEU A 45 2.42 1.66 -14.92
CA LEU A 45 1.84 1.35 -13.61
C LEU A 45 0.61 0.45 -13.73
N THR A 46 0.63 -0.67 -13.02
CA THR A 46 -0.48 -1.61 -12.98
C THR A 46 -0.82 -1.93 -11.52
N ALA A 47 -2.11 -2.01 -11.21
CA ALA A 47 -2.58 -2.32 -9.87
C ALA A 47 -3.25 -3.69 -9.86
N TYR A 48 -3.01 -4.44 -8.78
CA TYR A 48 -3.60 -5.75 -8.57
C TYR A 48 -4.11 -5.84 -7.14
N ARG A 49 -5.19 -6.58 -6.94
CA ARG A 49 -5.58 -6.95 -5.59
C ARG A 49 -4.71 -8.14 -5.17
N PHE A 50 -3.99 -8.00 -4.06
CA PHE A 50 -3.04 -9.00 -3.63
C PHE A 50 -3.69 -10.06 -2.74
N ALA A 51 -4.33 -9.64 -1.66
CA ALA A 51 -5.03 -10.56 -0.75
C ALA A 51 -5.90 -9.72 0.18
N GLY A 52 -7.09 -10.22 0.53
CA GLY A 52 -7.95 -9.55 1.51
C GLY A 52 -8.16 -8.06 1.23
N ASP A 53 -7.61 -7.24 2.10
CA ASP A 53 -7.66 -5.78 2.04
C ASP A 53 -6.37 -5.16 1.52
N GLU A 54 -5.51 -5.97 0.88
CA GLU A 54 -4.21 -5.54 0.38
C GLU A 54 -4.20 -5.42 -1.13
N PHE A 55 -3.53 -4.38 -1.62
CA PHE A 55 -3.32 -4.16 -3.06
C PHE A 55 -1.83 -4.04 -3.31
N ILE A 56 -1.41 -4.46 -4.50
CA ILE A 56 -0.04 -4.31 -4.95
C ILE A 56 -0.06 -3.55 -6.28
N LEU A 57 0.80 -2.55 -6.39
CA LEU A 57 1.00 -1.84 -7.64
C LEU A 57 2.43 -2.06 -8.08
N ILE A 58 2.59 -2.29 -9.37
CA ILE A 58 3.91 -2.50 -9.96
C ILE A 58 4.16 -1.36 -10.93
N LEU A 59 5.21 -0.59 -10.66
CA LEU A 59 5.66 0.50 -11.50
C LEU A 59 6.94 0.07 -12.19
N ARG A 60 6.95 0.09 -13.52
CA ARG A 60 8.12 -0.32 -14.29
C ARG A 60 9.12 0.81 -14.43
N SER A 61 9.59 1.30 -13.31
CA SER A 61 10.61 2.35 -13.21
C SER A 61 11.16 2.36 -11.80
N ASP A 62 12.43 2.72 -11.66
CA ASP A 62 13.04 3.02 -10.37
C ASP A 62 13.47 4.48 -10.28
N ASN A 63 13.08 5.30 -11.25
CA ASN A 63 13.37 6.72 -11.22
C ASN A 63 12.69 7.34 -10.00
N PRO A 64 13.46 8.01 -9.09
CA PRO A 64 12.87 8.52 -7.86
C PRO A 64 11.70 9.47 -8.06
N LYS A 65 11.75 10.32 -9.08
CA LYS A 65 10.65 11.26 -9.34
C LYS A 65 9.38 10.52 -9.76
N ILE A 66 9.52 9.48 -10.58
CA ILE A 66 8.39 8.70 -11.06
C ILE A 66 7.82 7.87 -9.93
N SER A 67 8.68 7.23 -9.13
CA SER A 67 8.22 6.40 -8.02
C SER A 67 7.59 7.24 -6.91
N ASP A 68 8.17 8.40 -6.58
CA ASP A 68 7.59 9.30 -5.59
C ASP A 68 6.21 9.77 -6.04
N ASN A 69 6.08 10.16 -7.31
CA ASN A 69 4.80 10.59 -7.86
C ASN A 69 3.76 9.48 -7.81
N ALA A 70 4.14 8.26 -8.15
CA ALA A 70 3.23 7.12 -8.12
C ALA A 70 2.72 6.85 -6.70
N VAL A 71 3.61 6.89 -5.70
CA VAL A 71 3.23 6.71 -4.30
C VAL A 71 2.31 7.84 -3.85
N MET A 72 2.59 9.08 -4.23
CA MET A 72 1.73 10.20 -3.87
C MET A 72 0.36 10.09 -4.51
N GLN A 73 0.27 9.59 -5.74
CA GLN A 73 -1.02 9.34 -6.38
C GLN A 73 -1.79 8.26 -5.64
N CYS A 74 -1.12 7.21 -5.17
CA CYS A 74 -1.76 6.19 -4.35
C CYS A 74 -2.31 6.79 -3.06
N LEU A 75 -1.56 7.68 -2.44
CA LEU A 75 -2.01 8.34 -1.21
C LEU A 75 -3.24 9.21 -1.47
N GLN A 76 -3.31 9.87 -2.63
CA GLN A 76 -4.47 10.69 -2.99
C GLN A 76 -5.77 9.90 -3.11
N VAL A 77 -5.67 8.60 -3.36
CA VAL A 77 -6.83 7.72 -3.40
C VAL A 77 -7.63 7.80 -2.10
N PHE A 78 -6.95 8.09 -0.99
CA PHE A 78 -7.57 8.17 0.34
C PHE A 78 -7.89 9.59 0.80
N ARG A 79 -7.67 10.61 -0.06
CA ARG A 79 -7.87 12.01 0.34
C ARG A 79 -9.31 12.50 0.19
N LYS A 80 -10.07 11.85 -0.68
CA LYS A 80 -11.47 12.21 -0.88
C LYS A 80 -12.37 11.17 -0.23
N PRO A 81 -13.47 11.59 0.42
CA PRO A 81 -14.40 10.63 0.99
C PRO A 81 -14.95 9.69 -0.08
N TYR A 82 -15.29 8.49 0.35
CA TYR A 82 -15.97 7.51 -0.48
C TYR A 82 -17.46 7.60 -0.23
N LYS A 83 -18.24 7.44 -1.28
CA LYS A 83 -19.68 7.41 -1.12
C LYS A 83 -20.12 5.97 -0.89
N MET A 84 -20.53 5.69 0.34
CA MET A 84 -20.90 4.35 0.76
C MET A 84 -22.37 4.36 1.16
N MET A 85 -23.20 3.64 0.40
CA MET A 85 -24.64 3.63 0.63
C MET A 85 -25.24 5.03 0.73
N GLY A 86 -24.80 5.92 -0.15
CA GLY A 86 -25.28 7.29 -0.22
C GLY A 86 -24.69 8.24 0.81
N LYS A 87 -23.79 7.78 1.68
CA LYS A 87 -23.17 8.61 2.72
C LYS A 87 -21.67 8.73 2.49
N PRO A 88 -21.08 9.91 2.78
CA PRO A 88 -19.64 10.05 2.70
C PRO A 88 -18.96 9.27 3.83
N MET A 89 -17.87 8.59 3.50
CA MET A 89 -17.08 7.86 4.48
C MET A 89 -15.60 8.06 4.17
N ASP A 90 -14.84 8.36 5.21
CA ASP A 90 -13.39 8.46 5.08
C ASP A 90 -12.78 7.07 5.18
N ILE A 91 -11.97 6.73 4.20
CA ILE A 91 -11.21 5.49 4.19
C ILE A 91 -9.75 5.87 4.04
N HIS A 92 -8.91 5.29 4.86
CA HIS A 92 -7.47 5.55 4.86
C HIS A 92 -6.70 4.30 4.53
N GLY A 93 -5.46 4.47 4.13
CA GLY A 93 -4.60 3.36 3.81
C GLY A 93 -3.16 3.64 4.18
N SER A 94 -2.41 2.57 4.37
CA SER A 94 -0.98 2.61 4.63
C SER A 94 -0.25 2.03 3.44
N ILE A 95 0.84 2.68 3.03
CA ILE A 95 1.53 2.39 1.78
C ILE A 95 3.01 2.17 2.06
N GLY A 96 3.56 1.08 1.51
CA GLY A 96 4.98 0.82 1.55
C GLY A 96 5.49 0.60 0.14
N ALA A 97 6.70 1.07 -0.15
CA ALA A 97 7.29 0.94 -1.48
C ALA A 97 8.74 0.52 -1.40
N ALA A 98 9.17 -0.28 -2.36
CA ALA A 98 10.55 -0.72 -2.48
C ALA A 98 10.93 -0.78 -3.95
N CYS A 99 12.20 -0.51 -4.24
CA CYS A 99 12.71 -0.39 -5.61
C CYS A 99 13.73 -1.49 -5.92
N TYR A 100 13.64 -2.04 -7.10
CA TYR A 100 14.62 -2.95 -7.66
C TYR A 100 15.39 -2.20 -8.76
N PRO A 101 16.70 -2.26 -8.81
CA PRO A 101 17.62 -3.01 -7.96
C PRO A 101 18.13 -2.25 -6.73
N ALA A 102 17.65 -1.02 -6.50
CA ALA A 102 18.23 -0.15 -5.48
C ALA A 102 18.12 -0.72 -4.07
N ASP A 103 16.98 -1.29 -3.71
CA ASP A 103 16.73 -1.79 -2.35
C ASP A 103 17.13 -3.25 -2.18
N THR A 104 17.00 -4.04 -3.24
CA THR A 104 17.37 -5.46 -3.22
C THR A 104 17.63 -5.94 -4.64
N LEU A 105 18.50 -6.93 -4.76
CA LEU A 105 18.76 -7.59 -6.05
C LEU A 105 17.88 -8.82 -6.23
N ASP A 106 17.13 -9.20 -5.21
CA ASP A 106 16.27 -10.37 -5.22
C ASP A 106 14.81 -9.96 -5.38
N MET A 107 14.20 -10.35 -6.49
CA MET A 107 12.82 -9.99 -6.78
C MET A 107 11.82 -10.51 -5.75
N GLU A 108 12.09 -11.68 -5.17
CA GLU A 108 11.22 -12.22 -4.14
C GLU A 108 11.28 -11.39 -2.86
N THR A 109 12.46 -10.89 -2.54
CA THR A 109 12.66 -10.04 -1.37
C THR A 109 12.04 -8.66 -1.56
N LEU A 110 11.82 -8.23 -2.80
CA LEU A 110 11.29 -6.91 -3.10
C LEU A 110 9.91 -6.68 -2.46
N ILE A 111 9.03 -7.68 -2.56
CA ILE A 111 7.70 -7.59 -1.96
C ILE A 111 7.82 -7.52 -0.43
N VAL A 112 8.72 -8.30 0.14
CA VAL A 112 8.98 -8.28 1.59
C VAL A 112 9.44 -6.89 2.03
N CYS A 113 10.33 -6.26 1.25
CA CYS A 113 10.81 -4.91 1.56
C CYS A 113 9.66 -3.89 1.54
N ALA A 114 8.80 -3.95 0.54
CA ALA A 114 7.65 -3.06 0.46
C ALA A 114 6.69 -3.29 1.62
N ASP A 115 6.47 -4.55 1.98
CA ASP A 115 5.60 -4.90 3.09
C ASP A 115 6.15 -4.42 4.44
N ASP A 116 7.47 -4.55 4.63
CA ASP A 116 8.13 -4.03 5.84
C ASP A 116 7.94 -2.51 5.96
N ALA A 117 8.06 -1.79 4.85
CA ALA A 117 7.86 -0.35 4.83
C ALA A 117 6.40 0.00 5.17
N MET A 118 5.44 -0.74 4.61
CA MET A 118 4.03 -0.55 4.91
C MET A 118 3.74 -0.79 6.39
N TYR A 119 4.33 -1.84 6.94
CA TYR A 119 4.15 -2.16 8.36
C TYR A 119 4.68 -1.04 9.26
N ALA A 120 5.80 -0.42 8.87
CA ALA A 120 6.36 0.71 9.62
C ALA A 120 5.37 1.86 9.71
N ILE A 121 4.68 2.16 8.61
CA ILE A 121 3.65 3.21 8.61
C ILE A 121 2.49 2.82 9.51
N LYS A 122 2.08 1.57 9.50
CA LYS A 122 0.99 1.11 10.37
C LYS A 122 1.34 1.29 11.84
N LYS A 123 2.60 1.11 12.20
CA LYS A 123 3.07 1.33 13.58
C LYS A 123 3.16 2.80 13.94
N GLU A 124 3.41 3.68 12.98
CA GLU A 124 3.59 5.12 13.23
C GLU A 124 2.29 5.91 13.24
N GLY A 125 1.16 5.26 13.11
CA GLY A 125 -0.13 5.97 13.16
C GLY A 125 -1.00 5.78 11.94
N LYS A 126 -0.55 4.97 10.98
CA LYS A 126 -1.30 4.65 9.76
C LYS A 126 -1.46 5.87 8.86
N ASN A 127 -2.26 5.76 7.81
CA ASN A 127 -2.63 6.84 6.90
C ASN A 127 -1.42 7.61 6.36
N GLY A 128 -0.50 6.88 5.75
CA GLY A 128 0.70 7.48 5.19
C GLY A 128 1.46 6.53 4.31
N TYR A 129 2.70 6.86 4.03
CA TYR A 129 3.55 6.05 3.18
C TYR A 129 4.98 6.01 3.72
N MET A 130 5.71 4.98 3.29
CA MET A 130 7.11 4.80 3.63
C MET A 130 7.81 4.10 2.47
N PHE A 131 8.99 4.60 2.08
CA PHE A 131 9.86 3.86 1.19
C PHE A 131 10.80 3.00 2.03
N TYR A 132 11.11 1.80 1.55
CA TYR A 132 11.98 0.89 2.25
C TYR A 132 13.35 1.52 2.56
N ARG A 133 13.90 2.31 1.63
CA ARG A 133 15.17 3.00 1.81
C ARG A 133 15.18 3.96 2.98
N ASP A 134 14.03 4.43 3.41
CA ASP A 134 13.89 5.38 4.50
C ASP A 134 13.65 4.72 5.86
N LEU A 135 13.58 3.38 5.89
CA LEU A 135 13.44 2.66 7.15
C LEU A 135 14.69 2.78 8.00
N PRO A 136 14.54 2.85 9.33
CA PRO A 136 15.69 2.76 10.22
C PRO A 136 16.44 1.45 10.00
N LYS A 137 17.77 1.49 10.11
CA LYS A 137 18.62 0.33 9.82
C LYS A 137 18.63 -0.74 10.93
N ASP A 138 17.75 -0.64 11.89
CA ASP A 138 17.64 -1.61 12.96
C ASP A 138 16.90 -2.86 12.45
N ALA A 139 17.67 -3.82 11.96
CA ALA A 139 17.12 -5.02 11.33
C ALA A 139 16.43 -5.94 12.33
N SER A 140 16.77 -5.85 13.62
CA SER A 140 16.14 -6.73 14.64
C SER A 140 14.66 -6.40 14.81
N ALA A 141 14.27 -5.17 14.59
CA ALA A 141 12.89 -4.75 14.69
C ALA A 141 11.97 -5.48 13.70
N LYS A 142 12.51 -5.98 12.59
CA LYS A 142 11.73 -6.67 11.57
C LYS A 142 11.18 -8.01 12.04
N VAL A 143 11.99 -8.76 12.80
CA VAL A 143 11.57 -10.07 13.29
C VAL A 143 10.43 -9.90 14.28
N ASP A 144 10.58 -8.96 15.20
CA ASP A 144 9.54 -8.68 16.19
C ASP A 144 8.27 -8.17 15.53
N ALA A 145 8.42 -7.31 14.53
CA ALA A 145 7.29 -6.77 13.78
C ALA A 145 6.50 -7.89 13.08
N ASN A 146 7.19 -8.86 12.51
CA ASN A 146 6.53 -9.97 11.83
C ASN A 146 5.78 -10.88 12.80
N ILE A 147 6.26 -11.01 14.01
CA ILE A 147 5.58 -11.78 15.06
C ILE A 147 4.31 -11.05 15.48
N ASP A 148 4.40 -9.76 15.70
CA ASP A 148 3.28 -8.93 16.15
C ASP A 148 2.19 -8.79 15.10
N LYS A 149 2.54 -8.92 13.82
CA LYS A 149 1.61 -8.85 12.72
C LYS A 149 0.57 -9.95 12.73
N LYS A 150 0.92 -11.07 13.29
CA LYS A 150 0.07 -12.24 13.30
C LYS A 150 -0.75 -12.31 14.56
#